data_36e574cd4675841075e1808dc2c94f95
#
_entry.id   36e574cd4675841075e1808dc2c94f95
#
_cell.length_a   1.000
_cell.length_b   1.000
_cell.length_c   1.000
_cell.angle_alpha   90.00
_cell.angle_beta   90.00
_cell.angle_gamma   90.00
#
_symmetry.space_group_name_H-M   'P 1'
#
loop_
_entity.id
_entity.type
_entity.pdbx_description
1 polymer ?
#
loop_
_entity_poly.entity_id
_entity_poly.type
_entity_poly.pdbx_seq_one_letter_code
_entity_poly.pdbx_strand_id
1 'polypeptide(L)' 'MESSKWKPTEEEREVMEAVWMQVKGACEKLKEETNAKDEHIRKMLKEMADLYYS' A
#
# COMPACT_ATOMS: atom_id res chain seq x y z
N MET A 1 18.83 3.56 4.80
CA MET A 1 17.75 4.24 4.21
C MET A 1 17.34 5.41 4.95
N GLU A 2 17.26 6.41 4.24
CA GLU A 2 16.99 7.61 4.83
C GLU A 2 15.60 7.85 5.08
N SER A 3 14.75 7.13 4.46
CA SER A 3 13.32 7.31 4.64
C SER A 3 12.89 7.10 6.07
N SER A 4 13.72 6.47 6.88
CA SER A 4 13.34 6.26 8.27
C SER A 4 13.23 7.55 9.04
N LYS A 5 13.76 8.65 8.52
CA LYS A 5 13.69 9.92 9.22
C LYS A 5 12.45 10.73 8.90
N TRP A 6 11.70 10.33 7.88
CA TRP A 6 10.49 11.06 7.53
C TRP A 6 9.39 10.75 8.53
N LYS A 7 8.81 11.80 9.12
CA LYS A 7 7.70 11.65 10.04
C LYS A 7 6.58 12.56 9.59
N PRO A 8 5.47 11.99 9.17
CA PRO A 8 4.36 12.81 8.69
C PRO A 8 3.70 13.59 9.81
N THR A 9 3.20 14.77 9.48
CA THR A 9 2.38 15.52 10.40
C THR A 9 1.01 14.86 10.54
N GLU A 10 0.19 15.39 11.47
CA GLU A 10 -1.14 14.83 11.64
C GLU A 10 -1.98 14.94 10.37
N GLU A 11 -1.87 16.10 9.70
CA GLU A 11 -2.61 16.27 8.47
C GLU A 11 -2.13 15.29 7.40
N GLU A 12 -0.82 15.09 7.34
CA GLU A 12 -0.27 14.15 6.37
C GLU A 12 -0.68 12.73 6.69
N ARG A 13 -0.78 12.39 7.97
CA ARG A 13 -1.25 11.06 8.32
C ARG A 13 -2.68 10.83 7.89
N GLU A 14 -3.52 11.86 7.96
CA GLU A 14 -4.89 11.69 7.47
C GLU A 14 -4.91 11.41 5.98
N VAL A 15 -4.05 12.08 5.23
CA VAL A 15 -3.94 11.79 3.80
C VAL A 15 -3.43 10.37 3.59
N MET A 16 -2.44 9.95 4.37
CA MET A 16 -1.92 8.60 4.27
C MET A 16 -3.00 7.56 4.53
N GLU A 17 -3.81 7.80 5.56
CA GLU A 17 -4.88 6.85 5.88
C GLU A 17 -5.91 6.77 4.78
N ALA A 18 -6.21 7.90 4.15
CA ALA A 18 -7.13 7.89 3.02
C ALA A 18 -6.55 7.06 1.87
N VAL A 19 -5.25 7.21 1.61
CA VAL A 19 -4.61 6.42 0.58
C VAL A 19 -4.63 4.94 0.95
N TRP A 20 -4.35 4.62 2.21
CA TRP A 20 -4.39 3.22 2.66
C TRP A 20 -5.77 2.61 2.42
N MET A 21 -6.81 3.36 2.69
CA MET A 21 -8.17 2.83 2.48
C MET A 21 -8.44 2.58 1.00
N GLN A 22 -7.96 3.48 0.14
CA GLN A 22 -8.12 3.28 -1.29
C GLN A 22 -7.35 2.06 -1.77
N VAL A 23 -6.12 1.92 -1.30
CA VAL A 23 -5.31 0.76 -1.67
C VAL A 23 -5.95 -0.52 -1.16
N LYS A 24 -6.45 -0.48 0.07
CA LYS A 24 -7.11 -1.65 0.64
C LYS A 24 -8.33 -2.04 -0.20
N GLY A 25 -9.13 -1.05 -0.60
CA GLY A 25 -10.29 -1.33 -1.42
C GLY A 25 -9.91 -1.94 -2.76
N ALA A 26 -8.87 -1.40 -3.37
CA ALA A 26 -8.41 -1.95 -4.64
C ALA A 26 -7.91 -3.37 -4.48
N CYS A 27 -7.20 -3.65 -3.39
CA CYS A 27 -6.69 -4.98 -3.14
C CYS A 27 -7.83 -5.97 -2.88
N GLU A 28 -8.87 -5.54 -2.17
CA GLU A 28 -10.02 -6.41 -1.95
C GLU A 28 -10.69 -6.76 -3.26
N LYS A 29 -10.79 -5.79 -4.16
CA LYS A 29 -11.37 -6.06 -5.46
C LYS A 29 -10.53 -7.07 -6.23
N LEU A 30 -9.22 -6.92 -6.18
CA LEU A 30 -8.33 -7.86 -6.84
C LEU A 30 -8.52 -9.26 -6.28
N LYS A 31 -8.65 -9.38 -4.96
CA LYS A 31 -8.87 -10.67 -4.34
C LYS A 31 -10.16 -11.31 -4.84
N GLU A 32 -11.21 -10.51 -4.98
CA GLU A 32 -12.48 -11.04 -5.46
C GLU A 32 -12.41 -11.51 -6.90
N GLU A 33 -11.69 -10.76 -7.74
CA GLU A 33 -11.68 -11.08 -9.16
C GLU A 33 -10.69 -12.19 -9.51
N THR A 34 -9.66 -12.38 -8.70
CA THR A 34 -8.63 -13.35 -9.05
C THR A 34 -8.44 -14.42 -7.99
N ASN A 35 -9.20 -14.38 -6.89
CA ASN A 35 -9.01 -15.32 -5.78
C ASN A 35 -7.62 -15.23 -5.17
N ALA A 36 -6.97 -14.09 -5.30
CA ALA A 36 -5.66 -13.90 -4.68
C ALA A 36 -5.80 -13.93 -3.17
N LYS A 37 -4.77 -14.44 -2.50
CA LYS A 37 -4.74 -14.51 -1.05
C LYS A 37 -3.92 -13.35 -0.51
N ASP A 38 -4.01 -13.14 0.80
CA ASP A 38 -3.32 -12.03 1.43
C ASP A 38 -1.82 -12.05 1.13
N GLU A 39 -1.22 -13.23 1.13
CA GLU A 39 0.21 -13.31 0.85
C GLU A 39 0.52 -12.85 -0.56
N HIS A 40 -0.37 -13.09 -1.51
CA HIS A 40 -0.17 -12.62 -2.87
C HIS A 40 -0.29 -11.09 -2.95
N ILE A 41 -1.21 -10.53 -2.18
CA ILE A 41 -1.38 -9.08 -2.16
C ILE A 41 -0.12 -8.43 -1.57
N ARG A 42 0.40 -8.98 -0.49
CA ARG A 42 1.61 -8.44 0.12
C ARG A 42 2.79 -8.47 -0.85
N LYS A 43 2.93 -9.58 -1.54
CA LYS A 43 4.03 -9.71 -2.51
C LYS A 43 3.85 -8.72 -3.65
N MET A 44 2.62 -8.55 -4.13
CA MET A 44 2.36 -7.61 -5.20
C MET A 44 2.71 -6.18 -4.77
N LEU A 45 2.30 -5.80 -3.57
CA LEU A 45 2.59 -4.45 -3.08
C LEU A 45 4.09 -4.23 -2.94
N LYS A 46 4.81 -5.25 -2.48
CA LYS A 46 6.24 -5.12 -2.35
C LYS A 46 6.89 -4.95 -3.72
N GLU A 47 6.46 -5.73 -4.69
CA GLU A 47 7.00 -5.62 -6.04
C GLU A 47 6.70 -4.26 -6.64
N MET A 48 5.50 -3.76 -6.41
CA MET A 48 5.13 -2.45 -6.90
C MET A 48 6.01 -1.36 -6.28
N ALA A 49 6.25 -1.47 -4.98
CA ALA A 49 7.10 -0.50 -4.31
C ALA A 49 8.52 -0.55 -4.86
N ASP A 50 9.05 -1.76 -5.07
CA ASP A 50 10.38 -1.90 -5.62
C ASP A 50 10.48 -1.34 -7.04
N LEU A 51 9.41 -1.54 -7.82
CA LEU A 51 9.42 -1.14 -9.22
C LEU A 51 9.27 0.36 -9.38
N TYR A 52 8.40 0.99 -8.59
CA TYR A 52 8.08 2.39 -8.80
C TYR A 52 8.70 3.33 -7.77
N TYR A 53 9.14 2.83 -6.65
CA TYR A 53 9.61 3.70 -5.57
C TYR A 53 10.97 3.26 -5.00
N SER A 54 11.68 2.46 -5.72
CA SER A 54 13.00 2.02 -5.24
C SER A 54 14.09 3.06 -5.49
#